data_aec2d6474417310ec337c9184ee66574
#
_entry.id   aec2d6474417310ec337c9184ee66574
#
_cell.length_a   1.000
_cell.length_b   1.000
_cell.length_c   1.000
_cell.angle_alpha   90.00
_cell.angle_beta   90.00
_cell.angle_gamma   90.00
#
_symmetry.space_group_name_H-M   'P 1'
#
loop_
_entity.id
_entity.type
_entity.pdbx_description
1 polymer ?
#
loop_
_entity_poly.entity_id
_entity_poly.type
_entity_poly.pdbx_seq_one_letter_code
_entity_poly.pdbx_strand_id
1 'polypeptide(L)'
;MKILKTDKRLVDEGYRYKIDGDLMSVECIDLTDLDKPIYVTGFIKAGGFIKAGGFIEAGESIEAGGFIKAGWSIKAGKSIEAGWSIKAGESITAGWSIVANEFIKAGGSITAGKSIEAGGFITAGESHGIAAGLYITANTTITAGLKIFAGVCTWRKISDEDKTITCTELNGGATVEYGILNIIEEAESSSDKIITLNGKKYKLI
;
A
#
# COMPACT_ATOMS: atom_id res chain seq x y z
N MET A 1 -3.57 -4.80 21.57
CA MET A 1 -4.69 -5.76 21.83
C MET A 1 -4.43 -7.04 21.04
N LYS A 2 -4.53 -8.19 21.68
CA LYS A 2 -4.49 -9.49 21.02
C LYS A 2 -5.90 -10.08 21.00
N ILE A 3 -6.34 -10.51 19.83
CA ILE A 3 -7.64 -11.16 19.64
C ILE A 3 -7.40 -12.67 19.63
N LEU A 4 -7.99 -13.36 20.59
CA LEU A 4 -7.96 -14.81 20.73
C LEU A 4 -9.26 -15.43 20.19
N LYS A 5 -9.23 -16.73 19.85
CA LYS A 5 -10.42 -17.48 19.42
C LYS A 5 -11.57 -17.46 20.44
N THR A 6 -11.28 -17.14 21.70
CA THR A 6 -12.26 -17.00 22.80
C THR A 6 -12.84 -15.60 22.94
N ASP A 7 -12.46 -14.64 22.09
CA ASP A 7 -13.00 -13.28 22.12
C ASP A 7 -14.50 -13.33 21.77
N LYS A 8 -15.31 -12.80 22.67
CA LYS A 8 -16.78 -12.85 22.55
C LYS A 8 -17.35 -12.06 21.37
N ARG A 9 -16.54 -11.19 20.76
CA ARG A 9 -16.92 -10.44 19.55
C ARG A 9 -16.82 -11.26 18.29
N LEU A 10 -16.03 -12.37 18.33
CA LEU A 10 -15.84 -13.26 17.18
C LEU A 10 -17.05 -14.16 16.98
N VAL A 11 -17.66 -14.06 15.82
CA VAL A 11 -18.65 -15.02 15.31
C VAL A 11 -17.92 -15.95 14.33
N ASP A 12 -17.91 -17.23 14.61
CA ASP A 12 -17.33 -18.25 13.70
C ASP A 12 -18.34 -18.61 12.61
N GLU A 13 -18.07 -18.16 11.38
CA GLU A 13 -18.88 -18.47 10.19
C GLU A 13 -18.43 -19.78 9.47
N GLY A 14 -17.57 -20.56 10.12
CA GLY A 14 -17.02 -21.81 9.57
C GLY A 14 -15.73 -21.56 8.74
N TYR A 15 -15.76 -20.75 7.74
CA TYR A 15 -14.60 -20.44 6.87
C TYR A 15 -13.84 -19.16 7.27
N ARG A 16 -14.43 -18.30 8.09
CA ARG A 16 -13.81 -17.08 8.63
C ARG A 16 -14.38 -16.73 10.00
N TYR A 17 -13.68 -15.84 10.70
CA TYR A 17 -14.23 -15.13 11.86
C TYR A 17 -14.83 -13.79 11.42
N LYS A 18 -15.96 -13.43 12.01
CA LYS A 18 -16.63 -12.15 11.80
C LYS A 18 -16.66 -11.35 13.09
N ILE A 19 -16.46 -10.03 12.98
CA ILE A 19 -16.78 -9.06 14.02
C ILE A 19 -17.80 -8.08 13.42
N ASP A 20 -18.96 -7.92 14.06
CA ASP A 20 -19.92 -6.91 13.69
C ASP A 20 -19.54 -5.55 14.31
N GLY A 21 -19.56 -4.49 13.51
CA GLY A 21 -19.12 -3.15 13.87
C GLY A 21 -17.62 -2.96 13.66
N ASP A 22 -17.01 -2.13 14.51
CA ASP A 22 -15.63 -1.68 14.37
C ASP A 22 -14.67 -2.44 15.29
N LEU A 23 -13.43 -2.60 14.84
CA LEU A 23 -12.34 -3.16 15.64
C LEU A 23 -11.28 -2.09 15.89
N MET A 24 -11.21 -1.59 17.13
CA MET A 24 -10.31 -0.50 17.50
C MET A 24 -9.38 -0.86 18.64
N SER A 25 -8.16 -0.32 18.57
CA SER A 25 -7.18 -0.34 19.67
C SER A 25 -6.31 0.92 19.63
N VAL A 26 -6.05 1.53 20.78
CA VAL A 26 -5.06 2.62 20.91
C VAL A 26 -3.62 2.11 20.77
N GLU A 27 -3.41 0.80 20.93
CA GLU A 27 -2.14 0.11 20.76
C GLU A 27 -2.13 -0.69 19.44
N CYS A 28 -1.66 -1.92 19.49
CA CYS A 28 -1.61 -2.83 18.35
C CYS A 28 -2.85 -3.72 18.29
N ILE A 29 -3.15 -4.26 17.11
CA ILE A 29 -4.10 -5.34 16.90
C ILE A 29 -3.35 -6.56 16.37
N ASP A 30 -3.29 -7.63 17.18
CA ASP A 30 -2.63 -8.88 16.83
C ASP A 30 -3.69 -9.99 16.69
N LEU A 31 -3.82 -10.49 15.47
CA LEU A 31 -4.77 -11.52 15.03
C LEU A 31 -4.05 -12.80 14.60
N THR A 32 -2.78 -12.96 14.96
CA THR A 32 -1.96 -14.09 14.49
C THR A 32 -2.36 -15.45 15.07
N ASP A 33 -3.06 -15.47 16.21
CA ASP A 33 -3.56 -16.69 16.84
C ASP A 33 -4.88 -17.19 16.21
N LEU A 34 -5.48 -16.40 15.32
CA LEU A 34 -6.64 -16.82 14.56
C LEU A 34 -6.21 -17.75 13.43
N ASP A 35 -6.81 -18.93 13.35
CA ASP A 35 -6.55 -19.95 12.33
C ASP A 35 -7.38 -19.77 11.07
N LYS A 36 -8.29 -18.79 11.06
CA LYS A 36 -9.16 -18.42 9.93
C LYS A 36 -8.99 -16.94 9.56
N PRO A 37 -9.36 -16.57 8.35
CA PRO A 37 -9.50 -15.17 7.96
C PRO A 37 -10.39 -14.37 8.91
N ILE A 38 -10.13 -13.07 9.01
CA ILE A 38 -11.03 -12.18 9.78
C ILE A 38 -11.72 -11.20 8.86
N TYR A 39 -13.02 -11.01 9.09
CA TYR A 39 -13.85 -9.98 8.49
C TYR A 39 -14.48 -9.10 9.56
N VAL A 40 -14.23 -7.81 9.47
CA VAL A 40 -14.84 -6.78 10.33
C VAL A 40 -15.82 -5.98 9.46
N THR A 41 -17.09 -5.90 9.86
CA THR A 41 -18.11 -5.23 9.02
C THR A 41 -17.91 -3.72 8.93
N GLY A 42 -17.35 -3.10 9.96
CA GLY A 42 -16.94 -1.70 10.00
C GLY A 42 -15.47 -1.49 9.61
N PHE A 43 -14.80 -0.60 10.31
CA PHE A 43 -13.37 -0.32 10.11
C PHE A 43 -12.48 -1.06 11.12
N ILE A 44 -11.21 -1.20 10.77
CA ILE A 44 -10.16 -1.70 11.67
C ILE A 44 -9.17 -0.56 11.91
N LYS A 45 -8.97 -0.17 13.18
CA LYS A 45 -8.04 0.91 13.54
C LYS A 45 -7.14 0.57 14.71
N ALA A 46 -5.83 0.73 14.53
CA ALA A 46 -4.83 0.57 15.57
C ALA A 46 -3.92 1.79 15.68
N GLY A 47 -3.59 2.22 16.92
CA GLY A 47 -2.55 3.23 17.15
C GLY A 47 -1.15 2.71 16.82
N GLY A 48 -0.90 1.41 16.98
CA GLY A 48 0.31 0.71 16.57
C GLY A 48 0.12 -0.09 15.28
N PHE A 49 0.54 -1.35 15.27
CA PHE A 49 0.44 -2.21 14.10
C PHE A 49 -0.86 -3.04 14.07
N ILE A 50 -1.18 -3.54 12.86
CA ILE A 50 -2.19 -4.58 12.63
C ILE A 50 -1.49 -5.78 12.00
N LYS A 51 -1.64 -6.98 12.60
CA LYS A 51 -1.00 -8.19 12.11
C LYS A 51 -1.96 -9.38 12.14
N ALA A 52 -2.00 -10.18 11.07
CA ALA A 52 -2.75 -11.42 10.98
C ALA A 52 -1.96 -12.51 10.28
N GLY A 53 -2.21 -13.76 10.64
CA GLY A 53 -1.68 -14.94 9.94
C GLY A 53 -2.38 -15.20 8.61
N GLY A 54 -3.68 -14.88 8.51
CA GLY A 54 -4.53 -15.06 7.32
C GLY A 54 -4.88 -13.74 6.63
N PHE A 55 -6.11 -13.68 6.10
CA PHE A 55 -6.71 -12.45 5.54
C PHE A 55 -7.04 -11.43 6.62
N ILE A 56 -6.98 -10.17 6.21
CA ILE A 56 -7.59 -9.03 6.92
C ILE A 56 -8.61 -8.41 5.96
N GLU A 57 -9.89 -8.43 6.32
CA GLU A 57 -10.95 -7.78 5.54
C GLU A 57 -11.75 -6.83 6.41
N ALA A 58 -11.95 -5.61 5.94
CA ALA A 58 -12.84 -4.62 6.55
C ALA A 58 -13.90 -4.15 5.54
N GLY A 59 -15.14 -4.00 5.98
CA GLY A 59 -16.22 -3.41 5.17
C GLY A 59 -15.97 -1.93 4.89
N GLU A 60 -15.22 -1.25 5.78
CA GLU A 60 -14.80 0.14 5.61
C GLU A 60 -13.27 0.26 5.45
N SER A 61 -12.62 1.09 6.25
CA SER A 61 -11.17 1.34 6.17
C SER A 61 -10.36 0.45 7.10
N ILE A 62 -9.07 0.28 6.77
CA ILE A 62 -8.06 -0.32 7.65
C ILE A 62 -6.99 0.73 7.89
N GLU A 63 -6.78 1.12 9.15
CA GLU A 63 -5.82 2.17 9.53
C GLU A 63 -4.88 1.69 10.64
N ALA A 64 -3.59 1.91 10.49
CA ALA A 64 -2.58 1.64 11.50
C ALA A 64 -1.58 2.79 11.64
N GLY A 65 -1.24 3.21 12.87
CA GLY A 65 -0.14 4.14 13.12
C GLY A 65 1.23 3.54 12.79
N GLY A 66 1.37 2.21 12.85
CA GLY A 66 2.53 1.45 12.42
C GLY A 66 2.31 0.73 11.09
N PHE A 67 2.70 -0.54 11.01
CA PHE A 67 2.53 -1.36 9.82
C PHE A 67 1.22 -2.15 9.82
N ILE A 68 0.78 -2.55 8.61
CA ILE A 68 -0.28 -3.53 8.39
C ILE A 68 0.33 -4.75 7.71
N LYS A 69 0.18 -5.95 8.33
CA LYS A 69 0.72 -7.19 7.77
C LYS A 69 -0.28 -8.32 7.81
N ALA A 70 -0.50 -8.96 6.67
CA ALA A 70 -1.28 -10.18 6.54
C ALA A 70 -0.44 -11.30 5.91
N GLY A 71 -0.65 -12.53 6.35
CA GLY A 71 -0.04 -13.71 5.72
C GLY A 71 -0.61 -13.95 4.32
N TRP A 72 -1.88 -13.60 4.11
CA TRP A 72 -2.57 -13.69 2.82
C TRP A 72 -2.91 -12.30 2.31
N SER A 73 -4.16 -12.00 2.00
CA SER A 73 -4.54 -10.71 1.42
C SER A 73 -5.03 -9.69 2.46
N ILE A 74 -4.98 -8.43 2.07
CA ILE A 74 -5.59 -7.30 2.80
C ILE A 74 -6.64 -6.67 1.91
N LYS A 75 -7.87 -6.51 2.42
CA LYS A 75 -8.97 -5.91 1.68
C LYS A 75 -9.76 -4.92 2.52
N ALA A 76 -10.04 -3.77 1.97
CA ALA A 76 -10.89 -2.75 2.57
C ALA A 76 -11.94 -2.26 1.57
N GLY A 77 -13.17 -2.03 2.04
CA GLY A 77 -14.23 -1.41 1.25
C GLY A 77 -13.93 0.06 0.90
N LYS A 78 -13.14 0.73 1.76
CA LYS A 78 -12.65 2.10 1.55
C LYS A 78 -11.12 2.11 1.48
N SER A 79 -10.43 2.85 2.34
CA SER A 79 -8.96 3.02 2.29
C SER A 79 -8.20 2.01 3.14
N ILE A 80 -6.92 1.81 2.79
CA ILE A 80 -5.93 1.12 3.62
C ILE A 80 -4.80 2.12 3.87
N GLU A 81 -4.54 2.45 5.14
CA GLU A 81 -3.55 3.46 5.51
C GLU A 81 -2.62 2.96 6.62
N ALA A 82 -1.31 3.11 6.42
CA ALA A 82 -0.29 2.72 7.40
C ALA A 82 0.74 3.85 7.61
N GLY A 83 1.02 4.16 8.88
CA GLY A 83 2.09 5.10 9.23
C GLY A 83 3.49 4.61 8.85
N TRP A 84 3.65 3.28 8.63
CA TRP A 84 4.91 2.71 8.13
C TRP A 84 4.66 1.98 6.81
N SER A 85 4.44 0.68 6.84
CA SER A 85 4.36 -0.14 5.64
C SER A 85 3.12 -1.03 5.59
N ILE A 86 2.74 -1.45 4.39
CA ILE A 86 1.66 -2.41 4.14
C ILE A 86 2.27 -3.62 3.44
N LYS A 87 2.06 -4.82 4.03
CA LYS A 87 2.56 -6.07 3.47
C LYS A 87 1.53 -7.18 3.48
N ALA A 88 1.29 -7.79 2.32
CA ALA A 88 0.46 -8.98 2.15
C ALA A 88 1.25 -10.12 1.48
N GLY A 89 0.98 -11.36 1.87
CA GLY A 89 1.52 -12.54 1.19
C GLY A 89 0.91 -12.73 -0.19
N GLU A 90 -0.33 -12.26 -0.37
CA GLU A 90 -1.06 -12.27 -1.64
C GLU A 90 -1.41 -10.84 -2.06
N SER A 91 -2.69 -10.51 -2.27
CA SER A 91 -3.11 -9.24 -2.84
C SER A 91 -3.46 -8.17 -1.80
N ILE A 92 -3.35 -6.90 -2.21
CA ILE A 92 -3.84 -5.74 -1.46
C ILE A 92 -4.90 -5.05 -2.30
N THR A 93 -6.11 -4.87 -1.75
CA THR A 93 -7.22 -4.26 -2.48
C THR A 93 -7.96 -3.25 -1.63
N ALA A 94 -8.16 -2.05 -2.13
CA ALA A 94 -8.95 -1.01 -1.50
C ALA A 94 -9.99 -0.43 -2.48
N GLY A 95 -11.21 -0.18 -1.99
CA GLY A 95 -12.24 0.50 -2.79
C GLY A 95 -11.88 1.96 -3.09
N TRP A 96 -11.03 2.60 -2.26
CA TRP A 96 -10.52 3.95 -2.46
C TRP A 96 -9.00 3.95 -2.60
N SER A 97 -8.25 4.39 -1.59
CA SER A 97 -6.81 4.58 -1.68
C SER A 97 -6.03 3.58 -0.82
N ILE A 98 -4.79 3.34 -1.21
CA ILE A 98 -3.79 2.60 -0.43
C ILE A 98 -2.62 3.54 -0.18
N VAL A 99 -2.32 3.84 1.09
CA VAL A 99 -1.27 4.80 1.47
C VAL A 99 -0.35 4.22 2.54
N ALA A 100 0.95 4.33 2.34
CA ALA A 100 1.97 3.97 3.32
C ALA A 100 3.12 4.98 3.33
N ASN A 101 3.63 5.36 4.52
CA ASN A 101 4.76 6.30 4.58
C ASN A 101 6.09 5.67 4.14
N GLU A 102 6.20 4.34 4.19
CA GLU A 102 7.39 3.61 3.74
C GLU A 102 7.10 2.86 2.44
N PHE A 103 6.67 1.59 2.53
CA PHE A 103 6.48 0.77 1.34
C PHE A 103 5.14 0.01 1.35
N ILE A 104 4.72 -0.36 0.14
CA ILE A 104 3.59 -1.25 -0.11
C ILE A 104 4.10 -2.48 -0.84
N LYS A 105 3.92 -3.69 -0.26
CA LYS A 105 4.37 -4.93 -0.87
C LYS A 105 3.31 -6.02 -0.82
N ALA A 106 3.03 -6.59 -1.99
CA ALA A 106 2.14 -7.75 -2.15
C ALA A 106 2.85 -8.87 -2.90
N GLY A 107 2.60 -10.12 -2.54
CA GLY A 107 2.99 -11.28 -3.34
C GLY A 107 2.11 -11.47 -4.57
N GLY A 108 0.91 -10.89 -4.56
CA GLY A 108 -0.05 -10.79 -5.66
C GLY A 108 -0.18 -9.38 -6.21
N SER A 109 -1.39 -9.03 -6.63
CA SER A 109 -1.72 -7.72 -7.21
C SER A 109 -1.96 -6.65 -6.15
N ILE A 110 -1.75 -5.38 -6.53
CA ILE A 110 -2.13 -4.21 -5.74
C ILE A 110 -3.17 -3.43 -6.53
N THR A 111 -4.36 -3.22 -5.95
CA THR A 111 -5.47 -2.54 -6.64
C THR A 111 -6.16 -1.53 -5.74
N ALA A 112 -6.34 -0.33 -6.23
CA ALA A 112 -7.09 0.74 -5.56
C ALA A 112 -8.10 1.40 -6.50
N GLY A 113 -9.29 1.71 -5.99
CA GLY A 113 -10.31 2.44 -6.76
C GLY A 113 -9.93 3.91 -7.02
N LYS A 114 -9.00 4.47 -6.22
CA LYS A 114 -8.45 5.82 -6.41
C LYS A 114 -6.93 5.75 -6.57
N SER A 115 -6.16 6.08 -5.56
CA SER A 115 -4.70 6.20 -5.64
C SER A 115 -3.95 5.11 -4.87
N ILE A 116 -2.69 4.90 -5.26
CA ILE A 116 -1.73 4.09 -4.52
C ILE A 116 -0.50 4.97 -4.28
N GLU A 117 -0.13 5.15 -3.00
CA GLU A 117 0.93 6.08 -2.60
C GLU A 117 1.88 5.44 -1.58
N ALA A 118 3.17 5.47 -1.85
CA ALA A 118 4.21 5.03 -0.93
C ALA A 118 5.33 6.07 -0.81
N GLY A 119 5.76 6.36 0.43
CA GLY A 119 6.94 7.20 0.68
C GLY A 119 8.27 6.53 0.30
N GLY A 120 8.28 5.22 0.08
CA GLY A 120 9.37 4.45 -0.47
C GLY A 120 8.96 3.76 -1.77
N PHE A 121 8.96 2.42 -1.78
CA PHE A 121 8.69 1.61 -2.97
C PHE A 121 7.31 0.94 -2.95
N ILE A 122 6.85 0.55 -4.14
CA ILE A 122 5.66 -0.28 -4.35
C ILE A 122 6.08 -1.55 -5.08
N THR A 123 5.72 -2.74 -4.56
CA THR A 123 6.07 -4.01 -5.19
C THR A 123 4.86 -4.93 -5.25
N ALA A 124 4.48 -5.35 -6.44
CA ALA A 124 3.58 -6.47 -6.72
C ALA A 124 4.38 -7.73 -7.12
N GLY A 125 3.75 -8.90 -7.02
CA GLY A 125 4.40 -10.17 -7.34
C GLY A 125 4.82 -10.29 -8.82
N GLU A 126 5.76 -11.22 -9.11
CA GLU A 126 6.37 -11.39 -10.43
C GLU A 126 5.38 -11.71 -11.57
N SER A 127 4.23 -12.31 -11.26
CA SER A 127 3.17 -12.59 -12.22
C SER A 127 1.94 -11.73 -12.00
N HIS A 128 2.09 -10.53 -11.43
CA HIS A 128 0.99 -9.67 -11.02
C HIS A 128 1.25 -8.22 -11.38
N GLY A 129 0.18 -7.42 -11.44
CA GLY A 129 0.21 -6.01 -11.81
C GLY A 129 -0.23 -5.08 -10.68
N ILE A 130 -0.18 -3.79 -10.99
CA ILE A 130 -0.62 -2.71 -10.11
C ILE A 130 -1.67 -1.89 -10.86
N ALA A 131 -2.81 -1.62 -10.22
CA ALA A 131 -3.87 -0.82 -10.85
C ALA A 131 -4.47 0.22 -9.89
N ALA A 132 -4.58 1.45 -10.34
CA ALA A 132 -5.23 2.54 -9.62
C ALA A 132 -6.27 3.23 -10.51
N GLY A 133 -7.41 3.59 -9.91
CA GLY A 133 -8.44 4.38 -10.60
C GLY A 133 -7.96 5.79 -10.97
N LEU A 134 -7.01 6.32 -10.23
CA LEU A 134 -6.33 7.59 -10.47
C LEU A 134 -4.82 7.35 -10.59
N TYR A 135 -4.01 7.96 -9.78
CA TYR A 135 -2.55 7.94 -9.87
C TYR A 135 -1.87 6.89 -8.97
N ILE A 136 -0.61 6.60 -9.30
CA ILE A 136 0.29 5.75 -8.53
C ILE A 136 1.57 6.53 -8.27
N THR A 137 1.98 6.67 -7.01
CA THR A 137 3.21 7.39 -6.62
C THR A 137 4.07 6.57 -5.68
N ALA A 138 5.33 6.41 -6.02
CA ALA A 138 6.38 5.91 -5.15
C ALA A 138 7.56 6.89 -5.17
N ASN A 139 8.13 7.20 -4.01
CA ASN A 139 9.29 8.10 -3.98
C ASN A 139 10.57 7.43 -4.50
N THR A 140 10.57 6.09 -4.56
CA THR A 140 11.67 5.33 -5.15
C THR A 140 11.15 4.44 -6.29
N THR A 141 11.15 3.13 -6.14
CA THR A 141 10.88 2.20 -7.24
C THR A 141 9.44 1.70 -7.25
N ILE A 142 8.93 1.42 -8.45
CA ILE A 142 7.73 0.62 -8.67
C ILE A 142 8.17 -0.68 -9.35
N THR A 143 7.82 -1.82 -8.74
CA THR A 143 8.14 -3.15 -9.27
C THR A 143 6.86 -3.94 -9.49
N ALA A 144 6.67 -4.47 -10.69
CA ALA A 144 5.59 -5.40 -11.01
C ALA A 144 6.05 -6.38 -12.08
N GLY A 145 5.54 -7.60 -12.05
CA GLY A 145 5.87 -8.61 -13.06
C GLY A 145 5.05 -8.50 -14.33
N LEU A 146 3.95 -7.77 -14.29
CA LEU A 146 3.05 -7.56 -15.43
C LEU A 146 2.78 -6.07 -15.65
N LYS A 147 1.52 -5.72 -15.91
CA LYS A 147 1.09 -4.41 -16.36
C LYS A 147 0.77 -3.47 -15.20
N ILE A 148 1.00 -2.19 -15.44
CA ILE A 148 0.64 -1.09 -14.54
C ILE A 148 -0.41 -0.22 -15.23
N PHE A 149 -1.48 0.09 -14.50
CA PHE A 149 -2.59 0.92 -14.94
C PHE A 149 -2.83 2.05 -13.95
N ALA A 150 -2.83 3.29 -14.43
CA ALA A 150 -3.29 4.45 -13.66
C ALA A 150 -4.33 5.22 -14.47
N GLY A 151 -5.36 5.77 -13.81
CA GLY A 151 -6.43 6.49 -14.48
C GLY A 151 -7.54 5.61 -15.05
N VAL A 152 -7.73 4.39 -14.56
CA VAL A 152 -8.81 3.48 -14.98
C VAL A 152 -10.16 3.79 -14.29
N CYS A 153 -10.33 5.01 -13.86
CA CYS A 153 -11.54 5.50 -13.19
C CYS A 153 -12.71 5.60 -14.18
N THR A 154 -13.84 4.98 -13.86
CA THR A 154 -15.05 5.00 -14.72
C THR A 154 -16.14 5.93 -14.20
N TRP A 155 -15.99 6.49 -12.99
CA TRP A 155 -17.02 7.27 -12.30
C TRP A 155 -16.87 8.79 -12.45
N ARG A 156 -15.78 9.29 -13.05
CA ARG A 156 -15.58 10.70 -13.43
C ARG A 156 -14.67 10.85 -14.64
N LYS A 157 -14.72 12.01 -15.28
CA LYS A 157 -13.70 12.39 -16.26
C LYS A 157 -12.38 12.63 -15.55
N ILE A 158 -11.31 12.06 -16.07
CA ILE A 158 -9.93 12.18 -15.52
C ILE A 158 -9.11 13.18 -16.35
N SER A 159 -8.20 13.91 -15.66
CA SER A 159 -7.16 14.73 -16.29
C SER A 159 -5.90 13.91 -16.54
N ASP A 160 -4.89 14.49 -17.17
CA ASP A 160 -3.59 13.82 -17.33
C ASP A 160 -2.87 13.66 -15.99
N GLU A 161 -3.04 14.59 -15.05
CA GLU A 161 -2.49 14.50 -13.69
C GLU A 161 -3.11 13.34 -12.90
N ASP A 162 -4.40 13.06 -13.10
CA ASP A 162 -5.13 11.98 -12.45
C ASP A 162 -4.68 10.56 -12.88
N LYS A 163 -3.88 10.42 -13.92
CA LYS A 163 -3.40 9.12 -14.44
C LYS A 163 -1.88 9.01 -14.45
N THR A 164 -1.20 9.76 -13.59
CA THR A 164 0.26 9.71 -13.49
C THR A 164 0.75 8.49 -12.72
N ILE A 165 1.87 7.94 -13.16
CA ILE A 165 2.66 6.93 -12.46
C ILE A 165 4.00 7.57 -12.19
N THR A 166 4.30 7.88 -10.92
CA THR A 166 5.50 8.61 -10.51
C THR A 166 6.43 7.73 -9.69
N CYS A 167 7.68 7.60 -10.11
CA CYS A 167 8.73 6.87 -9.39
C CYS A 167 10.12 7.30 -9.89
N THR A 168 11.19 6.89 -9.20
CA THR A 168 12.57 7.05 -9.71
C THR A 168 12.91 5.97 -10.72
N GLU A 169 12.38 4.76 -10.55
CA GLU A 169 12.71 3.62 -11.41
C GLU A 169 11.52 2.65 -11.53
N LEU A 170 11.33 2.07 -12.70
CA LEU A 170 10.36 1.03 -12.98
C LEU A 170 11.06 -0.31 -13.19
N ASN A 171 10.75 -1.32 -12.38
CA ASN A 171 11.46 -2.60 -12.32
C ASN A 171 10.55 -3.82 -12.55
N GLY A 172 11.17 -5.02 -12.62
CA GLY A 172 10.49 -6.30 -12.66
C GLY A 172 9.89 -6.69 -14.02
N GLY A 173 10.28 -5.99 -15.11
CA GLY A 173 9.69 -6.20 -16.43
C GLY A 173 8.30 -5.59 -16.58
N ALA A 174 7.90 -4.72 -15.64
CA ALA A 174 6.65 -4.00 -15.66
C ALA A 174 6.52 -3.12 -16.91
N THR A 175 5.34 -3.13 -17.52
CA THR A 175 4.98 -2.21 -18.61
C THR A 175 3.83 -1.33 -18.17
N VAL A 176 3.91 -0.04 -18.48
CA VAL A 176 2.78 0.88 -18.31
C VAL A 176 1.84 0.66 -19.48
N GLU A 177 0.69 0.06 -19.19
CA GLU A 177 -0.33 -0.21 -20.21
C GLU A 177 -1.29 0.97 -20.37
N TYR A 178 -1.57 1.66 -19.27
CA TYR A 178 -2.38 2.87 -19.27
C TYR A 178 -1.91 3.82 -18.14
N GLY A 179 -1.75 5.08 -18.50
CA GLY A 179 -1.26 6.13 -17.61
C GLY A 179 -0.07 6.87 -18.21
N ILE A 180 0.39 7.91 -17.53
CA ILE A 180 1.54 8.71 -17.91
C ILE A 180 2.67 8.42 -16.92
N LEU A 181 3.77 7.82 -17.42
CA LEU A 181 4.95 7.55 -16.60
C LEU A 181 5.76 8.84 -16.42
N ASN A 182 6.00 9.20 -15.18
CA ASN A 182 6.83 10.33 -14.76
C ASN A 182 8.01 9.79 -13.92
N ILE A 183 9.18 9.73 -14.52
CA ILE A 183 10.42 9.37 -13.80
C ILE A 183 10.97 10.63 -13.14
N ILE A 184 11.04 10.63 -11.82
CA ILE A 184 11.68 11.68 -11.03
C ILE A 184 13.16 11.33 -10.87
N GLU A 185 14.05 12.23 -11.27
CA GLU A 185 15.47 12.10 -10.97
C GLU A 185 15.67 12.25 -9.46
N GLU A 186 16.44 11.36 -8.84
CA GLU A 186 16.92 11.62 -7.47
C GLU A 186 17.66 12.95 -7.50
N ALA A 187 17.27 13.89 -6.65
CA ALA A 187 18.02 15.12 -6.47
C ALA A 187 19.45 14.70 -6.11
N GLU A 188 20.41 14.88 -7.06
CA GLU A 188 21.82 14.66 -6.76
C GLU A 188 22.11 15.38 -5.44
N SER A 189 22.49 14.61 -4.42
CA SER A 189 22.88 15.19 -3.14
C SER A 189 23.92 16.25 -3.45
N SER A 190 23.64 17.50 -3.12
CA SER A 190 24.41 18.69 -3.47
C SER A 190 25.84 18.69 -2.87
N SER A 191 26.32 17.54 -2.43
CA SER A 191 27.61 17.40 -1.73
C SER A 191 28.84 17.56 -2.61
N ASP A 192 28.69 17.61 -3.96
CA ASP A 192 29.85 17.64 -4.85
C ASP A 192 29.75 18.62 -6.04
N LYS A 193 28.97 19.69 -5.94
CA LYS A 193 29.10 20.78 -6.93
C LYS A 193 30.45 21.48 -6.77
N ILE A 194 31.43 21.00 -7.52
CA ILE A 194 32.73 21.65 -7.65
C ILE A 194 32.62 22.71 -8.75
N ILE A 195 32.72 23.98 -8.39
CA ILE A 195 32.87 25.07 -9.35
C ILE A 195 34.36 25.43 -9.51
N THR A 196 34.77 25.66 -10.74
CA THR A 196 36.13 26.12 -11.02
C THR A 196 36.11 27.61 -11.36
N LEU A 197 36.67 28.43 -10.49
CA LEU A 197 36.84 29.86 -10.67
C LEU A 197 38.34 30.16 -10.73
N ASN A 198 38.80 30.84 -11.78
CA ASN A 198 40.20 31.20 -11.97
C ASN A 198 41.20 30.04 -11.81
N GLY A 199 40.84 28.83 -12.34
CA GLY A 199 41.66 27.64 -12.26
C GLY A 199 41.70 26.93 -10.90
N LYS A 200 40.98 27.43 -9.89
CA LYS A 200 40.85 26.78 -8.57
C LYS A 200 39.49 26.14 -8.42
N LYS A 201 39.47 24.92 -7.86
CA LYS A 201 38.25 24.15 -7.58
C LYS A 201 37.70 24.51 -6.18
N TYR A 202 36.43 24.83 -6.11
CA TYR A 202 35.69 25.12 -4.87
C TYR A 202 34.55 24.13 -4.74
N LYS A 203 34.41 23.52 -3.56
CA LYS A 203 33.25 22.71 -3.21
C LYS A 203 32.17 23.64 -2.63
N LEU A 204 30.97 23.60 -3.19
CA LEU A 204 29.83 24.28 -2.59
C LEU A 204 29.41 23.50 -1.34
N ILE A 205 29.39 24.19 -0.19
CA ILE A 205 29.00 23.64 1.10
C ILE A 205 27.52 23.96 1.32
#